data_4750edbaf91e87fe2c1019a90de25c95
#
_entry.id   4750edbaf91e87fe2c1019a90de25c95
#
_cell.length_a   1.000
_cell.length_b   1.000
_cell.length_c   1.000
_cell.angle_alpha   90.00
_cell.angle_beta   90.00
_cell.angle_gamma   90.00
#
_symmetry.space_group_name_H-M   'P 1'
#
loop_
_entity.id
_entity.type
_entity.pdbx_description
1 polymer ?
#
loop_
_entity_poly.entity_id
_entity_poly.type
_entity_poly.pdbx_seq_one_letter_code
_entity_poly.pdbx_strand_id
1 'polypeptide(L)'
;MNLQEAINKRHSVREYERKIIPKKILIELIKDASKAPSAKNEQNYKFYIVNSKKKRDIVAKYLKSTLKLMNKQINKLEENLKKVLINFYSDLGGAQTIIFVYRKKIKNSPEYQFPNDLAGISCAIENLMLSAVSRGLGTCWIGSFKEPKIEKDLNKLMNVKEDEELITSILVGYPKKGYKPLIRKKKKLKEIIKFI
;
A
#
# COMPACT_ATOMS: atom_id res chain seq x y z
N MET A 1 -22.37 -1.57 1.31
CA MET A 1 -21.56 -2.16 2.41
C MET A 1 -21.46 -1.11 3.50
N ASN A 2 -21.77 -1.48 4.74
CA ASN A 2 -21.60 -0.58 5.89
C ASN A 2 -20.13 -0.59 6.39
N LEU A 3 -19.79 0.32 7.31
CA LEU A 3 -18.42 0.47 7.81
C LEU A 3 -17.90 -0.81 8.49
N GLN A 4 -18.71 -1.43 9.34
CA GLN A 4 -18.32 -2.66 10.06
C GLN A 4 -18.01 -3.82 9.10
N GLU A 5 -18.80 -3.94 8.04
CA GLU A 5 -18.56 -4.93 6.99
C GLU A 5 -17.25 -4.65 6.25
N ALA A 6 -16.94 -3.37 5.95
CA ALA A 6 -15.70 -3.01 5.29
C ALA A 6 -14.48 -3.34 6.17
N ILE A 7 -14.54 -3.01 7.46
CA ILE A 7 -13.49 -3.33 8.44
C ILE A 7 -13.27 -4.85 8.52
N ASN A 8 -14.35 -5.63 8.61
CA ASN A 8 -14.26 -7.09 8.74
C ASN A 8 -13.73 -7.76 7.47
N LYS A 9 -14.09 -7.23 6.29
CA LYS A 9 -13.68 -7.78 4.99
C LYS A 9 -12.29 -7.31 4.54
N ARG A 10 -11.78 -6.20 5.09
CA ARG A 10 -10.46 -5.70 4.70
C ARG A 10 -9.35 -6.66 5.11
N HIS A 11 -8.58 -7.09 4.14
CA HIS A 11 -7.36 -7.88 4.32
C HIS A 11 -6.37 -7.56 3.19
N SER A 12 -5.11 -8.01 3.33
CA SER A 12 -4.11 -7.86 2.27
C SER A 12 -4.36 -8.85 1.15
N VAL A 13 -4.80 -8.35 0.01
CA VAL A 13 -4.98 -9.13 -1.23
C VAL A 13 -3.65 -9.25 -1.95
N ARG A 14 -3.29 -10.45 -2.41
CA ARG A 14 -2.02 -10.74 -3.09
C ARG A 14 -2.17 -11.42 -4.44
N GLU A 15 -3.40 -11.64 -4.88
CA GLU A 15 -3.71 -12.14 -6.22
C GLU A 15 -4.88 -11.33 -6.80
N TYR A 16 -4.66 -10.75 -7.96
CA TYR A 16 -5.59 -9.85 -8.60
C TYR A 16 -5.92 -10.29 -10.02
N GLU A 17 -7.11 -9.92 -10.49
CA GLU A 17 -7.43 -9.96 -11.90
C GLU A 17 -6.61 -8.91 -12.66
N ARG A 18 -6.20 -9.22 -13.89
CA ARG A 18 -5.49 -8.26 -14.78
C ARG A 18 -6.47 -7.26 -15.39
N LYS A 19 -7.22 -6.57 -14.53
CA LYS A 19 -8.24 -5.61 -14.90
C LYS A 19 -7.87 -4.22 -14.42
N ILE A 20 -7.93 -3.25 -15.34
CA ILE A 20 -7.62 -1.84 -15.05
C ILE A 20 -8.78 -1.23 -14.24
N ILE A 21 -8.43 -0.47 -13.21
CA ILE A 21 -9.39 0.31 -12.43
C ILE A 21 -9.69 1.62 -13.17
N PRO A 22 -10.97 1.98 -13.43
CA PRO A 22 -11.32 3.25 -14.01
C PRO A 22 -10.78 4.44 -13.20
N LYS A 23 -10.27 5.47 -13.90
CA LYS A 23 -9.72 6.67 -13.26
C LYS A 23 -10.69 7.32 -12.27
N LYS A 24 -11.99 7.32 -12.57
CA LYS A 24 -13.05 7.85 -11.69
C LYS A 24 -13.03 7.17 -10.31
N ILE A 25 -12.91 5.84 -10.28
CA ILE A 25 -12.85 5.09 -9.02
C ILE A 25 -11.58 5.45 -8.25
N LEU A 26 -10.42 5.54 -8.90
CA LEU A 26 -9.18 5.94 -8.24
C LEU A 26 -9.28 7.33 -7.62
N ILE A 27 -9.91 8.28 -8.30
CA ILE A 27 -10.18 9.63 -7.76
C ILE A 27 -11.05 9.55 -6.50
N GLU A 28 -12.11 8.73 -6.51
CA GLU A 28 -12.96 8.57 -5.32
C GLU A 28 -12.20 7.94 -4.14
N LEU A 29 -11.30 6.98 -4.38
CA LEU A 29 -10.44 6.43 -3.32
C LEU A 29 -9.56 7.51 -2.69
N ILE A 30 -8.98 8.41 -3.50
CA ILE A 30 -8.15 9.51 -2.98
C ILE A 30 -8.99 10.56 -2.25
N LYS A 31 -10.20 10.87 -2.73
CA LYS A 31 -11.13 11.74 -1.99
C LYS A 31 -11.49 11.19 -0.62
N ASP A 32 -11.72 9.88 -0.51
CA ASP A 32 -12.01 9.26 0.78
C ASP A 32 -10.77 9.23 1.68
N ALA A 33 -9.58 8.97 1.12
CA ALA A 33 -8.31 9.09 1.84
C ALA A 33 -8.10 10.49 2.41
N SER A 34 -8.40 11.54 1.64
CA SER A 34 -8.18 12.94 2.05
C SER A 34 -9.10 13.43 3.19
N LYS A 35 -10.11 12.64 3.57
CA LYS A 35 -10.96 12.91 4.74
C LYS A 35 -10.34 12.44 6.06
N ALA A 36 -9.17 11.81 6.01
CA ALA A 36 -8.46 11.39 7.21
C ALA A 36 -7.99 12.60 8.05
N PRO A 37 -7.96 12.49 9.39
CA PRO A 37 -7.37 13.51 10.21
C PRO A 37 -5.87 13.65 9.94
N SER A 38 -5.35 14.86 10.05
CA SER A 38 -3.93 15.15 10.07
C SER A 38 -3.62 16.25 11.08
N ALA A 39 -2.42 16.26 11.65
CA ALA A 39 -2.01 17.28 12.60
C ALA A 39 -2.17 18.67 11.98
N LYS A 40 -2.84 19.60 12.67
CA LYS A 40 -3.14 20.96 12.16
C LYS A 40 -3.82 21.00 10.80
N ASN A 41 -4.41 19.88 10.35
CA ASN A 41 -4.98 19.74 9.01
C ASN A 41 -3.95 20.01 7.88
N GLU A 42 -2.68 19.72 8.12
CA GLU A 42 -1.61 20.00 7.16
C GLU A 42 -1.68 19.12 5.90
N GLN A 43 -2.32 17.94 6.00
CA GLN A 43 -2.50 17.01 4.88
C GLN A 43 -1.18 16.79 4.11
N ASN A 44 -0.08 16.63 4.85
CA ASN A 44 1.28 16.52 4.32
C ASN A 44 1.53 15.16 3.66
N TYR A 45 0.71 14.85 2.66
CA TYR A 45 0.81 13.65 1.85
C TYR A 45 0.53 13.93 0.38
N LYS A 46 1.08 13.10 -0.48
CA LYS A 46 0.83 13.13 -1.92
C LYS A 46 0.78 11.73 -2.48
N PHE A 47 -0.19 11.49 -3.35
CA PHE A 47 -0.43 10.20 -3.97
C PHE A 47 0.04 10.21 -5.42
N TYR A 48 0.98 9.35 -5.77
CA TYR A 48 1.41 9.09 -7.14
C TYR A 48 0.79 7.78 -7.62
N ILE A 49 -0.06 7.84 -8.62
CA ILE A 49 -0.83 6.69 -9.10
C ILE A 49 -0.24 6.17 -10.40
N VAL A 50 0.28 4.95 -10.36
CA VAL A 50 0.71 4.21 -11.54
C VAL A 50 -0.43 3.31 -11.99
N ASN A 51 -1.09 3.69 -13.09
CA ASN A 51 -2.24 2.99 -13.68
C ASN A 51 -2.07 2.79 -15.20
N SER A 52 -0.83 2.78 -15.68
CA SER A 52 -0.50 2.46 -17.07
C SER A 52 0.35 1.20 -17.14
N LYS A 53 0.07 0.32 -18.10
CA LYS A 53 0.78 -0.95 -18.27
C LYS A 53 2.30 -0.74 -18.32
N LYS A 54 2.80 0.18 -19.15
CA LYS A 54 4.23 0.45 -19.32
C LYS A 54 4.93 0.78 -17.99
N LYS A 55 4.39 1.73 -17.21
CA LYS A 55 4.98 2.12 -15.91
C LYS A 55 4.81 1.00 -14.87
N ARG A 56 3.66 0.33 -14.85
CA ARG A 56 3.38 -0.80 -13.97
C ARG A 56 4.41 -1.92 -14.17
N ASP A 57 4.74 -2.28 -15.41
CA ASP A 57 5.69 -3.35 -15.71
C ASP A 57 7.12 -2.99 -15.25
N ILE A 58 7.50 -1.70 -15.31
CA ILE A 58 8.77 -1.21 -14.74
C ILE A 58 8.75 -1.38 -13.21
N VAL A 59 7.68 -0.96 -12.54
CA VAL A 59 7.52 -1.11 -11.08
C VAL A 59 7.57 -2.59 -10.67
N ALA A 60 6.94 -3.48 -11.44
CA ALA A 60 7.00 -4.92 -11.19
C ALA A 60 8.43 -5.48 -11.24
N LYS A 61 9.27 -5.00 -12.18
CA LYS A 61 10.69 -5.38 -12.25
C LYS A 61 11.46 -4.96 -11.00
N TYR A 62 11.19 -3.76 -10.46
CA TYR A 62 11.81 -3.31 -9.21
C TYR A 62 11.36 -4.17 -8.03
N LEU A 63 10.08 -4.48 -7.91
CA LEU A 63 9.59 -5.36 -6.84
C LEU A 63 10.21 -6.76 -6.95
N LYS A 64 10.32 -7.30 -8.17
CA LYS A 64 10.97 -8.60 -8.40
C LYS A 64 12.43 -8.60 -7.94
N SER A 65 13.17 -7.50 -8.10
CA SER A 65 14.56 -7.43 -7.65
C SER A 65 14.69 -7.56 -6.13
N THR A 66 13.67 -7.17 -5.35
CA THR A 66 13.68 -7.32 -3.89
C THR A 66 13.58 -8.78 -3.43
N LEU A 67 13.11 -9.70 -4.27
CA LEU A 67 13.09 -11.14 -3.96
C LEU A 67 14.48 -11.67 -3.59
N LYS A 68 15.53 -11.18 -4.27
CA LYS A 68 16.91 -11.58 -3.98
C LYS A 68 17.32 -11.21 -2.54
N LEU A 69 16.87 -10.04 -2.06
CA LEU A 69 17.16 -9.56 -0.72
C LEU A 69 16.37 -10.35 0.35
N MET A 70 15.21 -10.89 -0.02
CA MET A 70 14.32 -11.63 0.89
C MET A 70 14.52 -13.15 0.82
N ASN A 71 15.47 -13.65 0.04
CA ASN A 71 15.59 -15.08 -0.26
C ASN A 71 15.74 -15.94 1.00
N LYS A 72 16.55 -15.49 1.99
CA LYS A 72 16.74 -16.21 3.26
C LYS A 72 15.44 -16.32 4.09
N GLN A 73 14.61 -15.26 4.09
CA GLN A 73 13.33 -15.24 4.80
C GLN A 73 12.28 -16.10 4.06
N ILE A 74 12.21 -15.97 2.74
CA ILE A 74 11.26 -16.70 1.89
C ILE A 74 11.51 -18.22 1.95
N ASN A 75 12.78 -18.64 1.97
CA ASN A 75 13.13 -20.07 2.02
C ASN A 75 12.76 -20.76 3.35
N LYS A 76 12.49 -20.00 4.42
CA LYS A 76 12.03 -20.53 5.71
C LYS A 76 10.51 -20.70 5.79
N LEU A 77 9.77 -20.30 4.75
CA LEU A 77 8.30 -20.34 4.74
C LEU A 77 7.81 -21.69 4.21
N GLU A 78 6.59 -22.04 4.60
CA GLU A 78 5.86 -23.16 4.01
C GLU A 78 5.70 -22.97 2.50
N GLU A 79 5.76 -24.07 1.72
CA GLU A 79 5.79 -24.05 0.25
C GLU A 79 4.60 -23.27 -0.37
N ASN A 80 3.40 -23.41 0.18
CA ASN A 80 2.23 -22.67 -0.32
C ASN A 80 2.39 -21.15 -0.14
N LEU A 81 2.85 -20.71 1.04
CA LEU A 81 3.11 -19.29 1.32
C LEU A 81 4.25 -18.75 0.48
N LYS A 82 5.30 -19.54 0.30
CA LYS A 82 6.45 -19.22 -0.56
C LYS A 82 5.99 -18.98 -2.01
N LYS A 83 5.19 -19.89 -2.58
CA LYS A 83 4.63 -19.73 -3.94
C LYS A 83 3.81 -18.44 -4.08
N VAL A 84 2.91 -18.16 -3.13
CA VAL A 84 2.11 -16.94 -3.13
C VAL A 84 2.99 -15.69 -3.10
N LEU A 85 4.02 -15.66 -2.25
CA LEU A 85 4.92 -14.51 -2.16
C LEU A 85 5.79 -14.35 -3.41
N ILE A 86 6.34 -15.42 -3.96
CA ILE A 86 7.13 -15.37 -5.19
C ILE A 86 6.27 -14.82 -6.34
N ASN A 87 5.04 -15.30 -6.53
CA ASN A 87 4.13 -14.79 -7.55
C ASN A 87 3.79 -13.32 -7.32
N PHE A 88 3.52 -12.94 -6.07
CA PHE A 88 3.22 -11.57 -5.69
C PHE A 88 4.39 -10.61 -6.01
N TYR A 89 5.61 -10.96 -5.62
CA TYR A 89 6.79 -10.14 -5.88
C TYR A 89 7.24 -10.17 -7.35
N SER A 90 6.92 -11.22 -8.10
CA SER A 90 7.29 -11.32 -9.51
C SER A 90 6.48 -10.42 -10.44
N ASP A 91 5.19 -10.19 -10.13
CA ASP A 91 4.26 -9.47 -11.01
C ASP A 91 3.19 -8.69 -10.23
N LEU A 92 3.51 -8.19 -9.03
CA LEU A 92 2.56 -7.45 -8.19
C LEU A 92 1.27 -8.25 -7.91
N GLY A 93 1.33 -9.59 -7.97
CA GLY A 93 0.17 -10.47 -7.87
C GLY A 93 -0.88 -10.26 -8.99
N GLY A 94 -0.52 -9.64 -10.11
CA GLY A 94 -1.43 -9.27 -11.19
C GLY A 94 -2.08 -7.89 -11.06
N ALA A 95 -1.88 -7.16 -9.95
CA ALA A 95 -2.45 -5.82 -9.76
C ALA A 95 -2.06 -4.88 -10.91
N GLN A 96 -3.02 -4.09 -11.39
CA GLN A 96 -2.79 -3.13 -12.48
C GLN A 96 -2.57 -1.69 -11.99
N THR A 97 -2.80 -1.44 -10.71
CA THR A 97 -2.65 -0.10 -10.11
C THR A 97 -1.77 -0.17 -8.87
N ILE A 98 -0.81 0.76 -8.79
CA ILE A 98 0.00 1.01 -7.62
C ILE A 98 -0.15 2.47 -7.23
N ILE A 99 -0.38 2.73 -5.95
CA ILE A 99 -0.44 4.07 -5.37
C ILE A 99 0.75 4.21 -4.44
N PHE A 100 1.69 5.08 -4.78
CA PHE A 100 2.81 5.47 -3.94
C PHE A 100 2.40 6.65 -3.10
N VAL A 101 2.71 6.62 -1.82
CA VAL A 101 2.38 7.66 -0.85
C VAL A 101 3.66 8.33 -0.40
N TYR A 102 3.74 9.62 -0.67
CA TYR A 102 4.87 10.49 -0.33
C TYR A 102 4.45 11.50 0.73
N ARG A 103 5.41 11.94 1.51
CA ARG A 103 5.26 13.15 2.32
C ARG A 103 6.21 14.24 1.81
N LYS A 104 5.90 15.49 2.06
CA LYS A 104 6.81 16.61 1.83
C LYS A 104 7.78 16.74 3.01
N LYS A 105 9.09 16.81 2.73
CA LYS A 105 10.11 17.13 3.72
C LYS A 105 10.04 18.61 4.05
N ILE A 106 9.92 18.94 5.33
CA ILE A 106 9.96 20.32 5.81
C ILE A 106 11.33 20.56 6.43
N LYS A 107 12.11 21.49 5.87
CA LYS A 107 13.41 21.88 6.44
C LYS A 107 13.21 22.45 7.84
N ASN A 108 14.11 22.09 8.77
CA ASN A 108 14.06 22.55 10.16
C ASN A 108 12.73 22.26 10.86
N SER A 109 12.03 21.20 10.44
CA SER A 109 10.80 20.79 11.10
C SER A 109 11.09 20.26 12.51
N PRO A 110 10.18 20.50 13.50
CA PRO A 110 10.30 19.89 14.82
C PRO A 110 10.34 18.35 14.74
N GLU A 111 10.96 17.70 15.71
CA GLU A 111 11.07 16.22 15.78
C GLU A 111 9.71 15.53 15.73
N TYR A 112 8.67 16.13 16.30
CA TYR A 112 7.30 15.58 16.27
C TYR A 112 6.62 15.64 14.90
N GLN A 113 7.16 16.38 13.93
CA GLN A 113 6.53 16.54 12.61
C GLN A 113 6.45 15.22 11.85
N PHE A 114 7.54 14.47 11.80
CA PHE A 114 7.56 13.20 11.08
C PHE A 114 6.58 12.16 11.66
N PRO A 115 6.54 11.91 13.00
CA PRO A 115 5.53 11.04 13.59
C PRO A 115 4.09 11.50 13.31
N ASN A 116 3.81 12.79 13.35
CA ASN A 116 2.48 13.35 13.07
C ASN A 116 2.09 13.15 11.60
N ASP A 117 3.01 13.41 10.66
CA ASP A 117 2.80 13.15 9.24
C ASP A 117 2.50 11.67 8.99
N LEU A 118 3.30 10.79 9.60
CA LEU A 118 3.12 9.34 9.45
C LEU A 118 1.77 8.86 9.99
N ALA A 119 1.33 9.40 11.13
CA ALA A 119 0.01 9.09 11.69
C ALA A 119 -1.12 9.52 10.73
N GLY A 120 -1.09 10.76 10.23
CA GLY A 120 -2.08 11.26 9.26
C GLY A 120 -2.08 10.47 7.96
N ILE A 121 -0.89 10.14 7.43
CA ILE A 121 -0.73 9.29 6.24
C ILE A 121 -1.32 7.90 6.48
N SER A 122 -1.07 7.29 7.64
CA SER A 122 -1.60 5.96 7.97
C SER A 122 -3.13 5.96 8.05
N CYS A 123 -3.73 7.00 8.63
CA CYS A 123 -5.18 7.20 8.64
C CYS A 123 -5.74 7.35 7.20
N ALA A 124 -5.08 8.15 6.36
CA ALA A 124 -5.48 8.34 4.97
C ALA A 124 -5.41 7.03 4.16
N ILE A 125 -4.38 6.23 4.38
CA ILE A 125 -4.24 4.91 3.75
C ILE A 125 -5.34 3.96 4.21
N GLU A 126 -5.68 3.91 5.51
CA GLU A 126 -6.75 3.03 5.99
C GLU A 126 -8.10 3.44 5.42
N ASN A 127 -8.43 4.75 5.35
CA ASN A 127 -9.62 5.23 4.67
C ASN A 127 -9.67 4.77 3.20
N LEU A 128 -8.54 4.88 2.47
CA LEU A 128 -8.41 4.41 1.10
C LEU A 128 -8.70 2.90 1.00
N MET A 129 -8.14 2.11 1.91
CA MET A 129 -8.28 0.66 1.89
C MET A 129 -9.71 0.22 2.21
N LEU A 130 -10.38 0.85 3.17
CA LEU A 130 -11.79 0.59 3.49
C LEU A 130 -12.71 1.00 2.32
N SER A 131 -12.44 2.17 1.73
CA SER A 131 -13.12 2.65 0.54
C SER A 131 -12.96 1.71 -0.67
N ALA A 132 -11.76 1.14 -0.86
CA ALA A 132 -11.52 0.14 -1.89
C ALA A 132 -12.37 -1.13 -1.68
N VAL A 133 -12.39 -1.65 -0.45
CA VAL A 133 -13.20 -2.83 -0.09
C VAL A 133 -14.69 -2.58 -0.33
N SER A 134 -15.22 -1.41 0.03
CA SER A 134 -16.64 -1.07 -0.19
C SER A 134 -17.02 -1.06 -1.67
N ARG A 135 -16.05 -0.91 -2.58
CA ARG A 135 -16.20 -0.91 -4.04
C ARG A 135 -15.82 -2.25 -4.69
N GLY A 136 -15.64 -3.31 -3.90
CA GLY A 136 -15.24 -4.63 -4.41
C GLY A 136 -13.78 -4.73 -4.85
N LEU A 137 -12.94 -3.77 -4.46
CA LEU A 137 -11.51 -3.80 -4.72
C LEU A 137 -10.76 -4.41 -3.53
N GLY A 138 -9.61 -5.01 -3.82
CA GLY A 138 -8.65 -5.47 -2.84
C GLY A 138 -7.42 -4.57 -2.79
N THR A 139 -6.76 -4.54 -1.63
CA THR A 139 -5.55 -3.75 -1.43
C THR A 139 -4.46 -4.55 -0.74
N CYS A 140 -3.20 -4.17 -0.97
CA CYS A 140 -2.07 -4.67 -0.20
C CYS A 140 -1.06 -3.55 0.07
N TRP A 141 -0.80 -3.28 1.35
CA TRP A 141 0.24 -2.34 1.78
C TRP A 141 1.62 -2.96 1.57
N ILE A 142 2.53 -2.24 0.90
CA ILE A 142 3.88 -2.71 0.56
C ILE A 142 4.92 -1.67 0.97
N GLY A 143 5.87 -2.07 1.84
CA GLY A 143 7.04 -1.28 2.22
C GLY A 143 8.29 -1.53 1.36
N SER A 144 8.31 -2.55 0.52
CA SER A 144 9.52 -3.06 -0.16
C SER A 144 10.16 -2.11 -1.17
N PHE A 145 9.48 -1.02 -1.55
CA PHE A 145 10.02 -0.01 -2.47
C PHE A 145 10.91 1.05 -1.80
N LYS A 146 11.08 1.00 -0.49
CA LYS A 146 11.97 1.91 0.28
C LYS A 146 13.46 1.52 0.24
N GLU A 147 13.84 0.52 -0.54
CA GLU A 147 15.25 0.25 -0.81
C GLU A 147 15.82 1.44 -1.60
N PRO A 148 16.95 2.06 -1.16
CA PRO A 148 17.40 3.37 -1.66
C PRO A 148 17.59 3.46 -3.17
N LYS A 149 18.13 2.41 -3.80
CA LYS A 149 18.31 2.37 -5.27
C LYS A 149 16.97 2.32 -5.99
N ILE A 150 16.03 1.50 -5.49
CA ILE A 150 14.70 1.36 -6.06
C ILE A 150 13.91 2.66 -5.91
N GLU A 151 13.96 3.28 -4.73
CA GLU A 151 13.30 4.57 -4.47
C GLU A 151 13.81 5.65 -5.42
N LYS A 152 15.13 5.77 -5.62
CA LYS A 152 15.73 6.71 -6.57
C LYS A 152 15.22 6.51 -8.00
N ASP A 153 15.13 5.27 -8.46
CA ASP A 153 14.68 4.96 -9.81
C ASP A 153 13.16 5.21 -9.97
N LEU A 154 12.37 4.91 -8.94
CA LEU A 154 10.94 5.23 -8.91
C LEU A 154 10.68 6.73 -8.89
N ASN A 155 11.46 7.49 -8.14
CA ASN A 155 11.36 8.95 -8.10
C ASN A 155 11.59 9.56 -9.49
N LYS A 156 12.59 9.05 -10.24
CA LYS A 156 12.82 9.44 -11.65
C LYS A 156 11.64 9.06 -12.55
N LEU A 157 11.15 7.80 -12.43
CA LEU A 157 10.03 7.29 -13.24
C LEU A 157 8.76 8.12 -13.08
N MET A 158 8.50 8.63 -11.87
CA MET A 158 7.29 9.38 -11.52
C MET A 158 7.50 10.90 -11.51
N ASN A 159 8.73 11.38 -11.77
CA ASN A 159 9.10 12.79 -11.67
C ASN A 159 8.75 13.39 -10.30
N VAL A 160 9.18 12.70 -9.25
CA VAL A 160 8.97 13.10 -7.85
C VAL A 160 9.88 14.28 -7.53
N LYS A 161 9.39 15.25 -6.75
CA LYS A 161 10.19 16.42 -6.33
C LYS A 161 11.24 16.01 -5.28
N GLU A 162 12.34 16.74 -5.21
CA GLU A 162 13.45 16.45 -4.27
C GLU A 162 13.05 16.62 -2.80
N ASP A 163 12.07 17.49 -2.53
CA ASP A 163 11.53 17.73 -1.21
C ASP A 163 10.44 16.71 -0.81
N GLU A 164 10.19 15.69 -1.62
CA GLU A 164 9.24 14.62 -1.32
C GLU A 164 10.00 13.31 -1.01
N GLU A 165 9.53 12.56 -0.02
CA GLU A 165 10.08 11.25 0.33
C GLU A 165 9.00 10.17 0.31
N LEU A 166 9.35 8.99 -0.17
CA LEU A 166 8.46 7.85 -0.20
C LEU A 166 8.20 7.34 1.22
N ILE A 167 6.94 7.26 1.62
CA ILE A 167 6.54 6.64 2.88
C ILE A 167 6.21 5.17 2.66
N THR A 168 5.36 4.88 1.68
CA THR A 168 4.95 3.50 1.39
C THR A 168 4.25 3.40 0.03
N SER A 169 3.76 2.20 -0.29
CA SER A 169 2.93 1.98 -1.47
C SER A 169 1.79 1.01 -1.19
N ILE A 170 0.73 1.14 -1.97
CA ILE A 170 -0.49 0.34 -1.89
C ILE A 170 -0.78 -0.24 -3.27
N LEU A 171 -0.85 -1.57 -3.39
CA LEU A 171 -1.47 -2.21 -4.55
C LEU A 171 -2.97 -2.11 -4.44
N VAL A 172 -3.62 -1.83 -5.55
CA VAL A 172 -5.08 -1.80 -5.65
C VAL A 172 -5.51 -2.55 -6.91
N GLY A 173 -6.52 -3.40 -6.79
CA GLY A 173 -7.01 -4.20 -7.91
C GLY A 173 -8.28 -4.97 -7.57
N TYR A 174 -8.87 -5.60 -8.56
CA TYR A 174 -9.96 -6.56 -8.34
C TYR A 174 -9.35 -7.86 -7.82
N PRO A 175 -9.79 -8.39 -6.66
CA PRO A 175 -9.32 -9.68 -6.18
C PRO A 175 -9.59 -10.77 -7.21
N LYS A 176 -8.65 -11.70 -7.39
CA LYS A 176 -8.83 -12.85 -8.26
C LYS A 176 -10.03 -13.68 -7.80
N LYS A 177 -10.86 -14.15 -8.73
CA LYS A 177 -11.99 -15.02 -8.41
C LYS A 177 -11.52 -16.24 -7.60
N GLY A 178 -12.18 -16.51 -6.48
CA GLY A 178 -11.79 -17.59 -5.57
C GLY A 178 -10.58 -17.32 -4.69
N TYR A 179 -10.03 -16.07 -4.67
CA TYR A 179 -8.95 -15.71 -3.77
C TYR A 179 -9.31 -15.97 -2.31
N LYS A 180 -8.43 -16.70 -1.62
CA LYS A 180 -8.57 -16.95 -0.17
C LYS A 180 -7.49 -16.13 0.57
N PRO A 181 -7.89 -15.24 1.51
CA PRO A 181 -6.93 -14.45 2.25
C PRO A 181 -6.08 -15.31 3.18
N LEU A 182 -4.83 -14.93 3.37
CA LEU A 182 -3.98 -15.49 4.41
C LEU A 182 -4.49 -15.00 5.77
N ILE A 183 -5.24 -15.84 6.48
CA ILE A 183 -5.77 -15.53 7.80
C ILE A 183 -4.62 -15.59 8.81
N ARG A 184 -4.38 -14.49 9.52
CA ARG A 184 -3.43 -14.44 10.63
C ARG A 184 -4.17 -14.28 11.95
N LYS A 185 -3.74 -15.06 12.95
CA LYS A 185 -4.28 -14.98 14.30
C LYS A 185 -4.10 -13.55 14.85
N LYS A 186 -5.17 -12.97 15.35
CA LYS A 186 -5.14 -11.69 16.06
C LYS A 186 -4.76 -11.91 17.52
N LYS A 187 -4.11 -10.92 18.13
CA LYS A 187 -3.90 -10.90 19.57
C LYS A 187 -5.25 -10.89 20.30
N LYS A 188 -5.29 -11.46 21.51
CA LYS A 188 -6.48 -11.37 22.36
C LYS A 188 -6.67 -9.94 22.85
N LEU A 189 -7.91 -9.48 23.03
CA LEU A 189 -8.18 -8.11 23.48
C LEU A 189 -7.47 -7.74 24.79
N LYS A 190 -7.38 -8.66 25.74
CA LYS A 190 -6.64 -8.48 27.00
C LYS A 190 -5.14 -8.16 26.84
N GLU A 191 -4.55 -8.44 25.67
CA GLU A 191 -3.13 -8.16 25.38
C GLU A 191 -2.94 -6.74 24.80
N ILE A 192 -4.02 -6.08 24.40
CA ILE A 192 -3.98 -4.78 23.72
C ILE A 192 -4.84 -3.71 24.41
N ILE A 193 -5.58 -4.08 25.46
CA ILE A 193 -6.41 -3.15 26.24
C ILE A 193 -5.95 -3.20 27.69
N LYS A 194 -5.81 -2.03 28.29
CA LYS A 194 -5.64 -1.83 29.72
C LYS A 194 -6.57 -0.71 30.18
N PHE A 195 -7.46 -1.01 31.12
CA PHE A 195 -8.22 0.01 31.84
C PHE A 195 -7.40 0.50 33.04
N ILE A 196 -7.35 1.79 33.27
CA ILE A 196 -6.56 2.44 34.33
C ILE A 196 -7.53 3.14 35.26
#